data_8c7cc5ebd98b07ffab6dc921af9d384a
#
_entry.id   8c7cc5ebd98b07ffab6dc921af9d384a
#
_cell.length_a   1.000
_cell.length_b   1.000
_cell.length_c   1.000
_cell.angle_alpha   90.00
_cell.angle_beta   90.00
_cell.angle_gamma   90.00
#
_symmetry.space_group_name_H-M   'P 1'
#
loop_
_entity.id
_entity.type
_entity.pdbx_description
1 polymer ?
#
loop_
_entity_poly.entity_id
_entity_poly.type
_entity_poly.pdbx_seq_one_letter_code
_entity_poly.pdbx_strand_id
1 'polypeptide(L)'
;WVHAASLGEFEQGRPIIERFRRDYPQYKILLTFFSPSGYEVRKNYAGADIVCYLPIDTIGNARRFLRAVRPVMAIFIKYEFWSNYLHVLKHRHVPLYSVSSIFRPGQVFFRWYGRGYARVLNCFTHFFVQNEESKRLLHGIGIDCVSVTGDTRFDRVLQIREAGKRLPIVESFVG
;
A
#
# COMPACT_ATOMS: atom_id res chain seq x y z
N TRP A 1 -2.45 -10.15 -0.23
CA TRP A 1 -2.02 -9.44 0.96
C TRP A 1 -1.92 -7.94 0.67
N VAL A 2 -2.58 -7.10 1.49
CA VAL A 2 -2.45 -5.64 1.47
C VAL A 2 -1.83 -5.19 2.79
N HIS A 3 -0.79 -4.36 2.71
CA HIS A 3 -0.16 -3.72 3.86
C HIS A 3 -0.35 -2.21 3.82
N ALA A 4 -0.89 -1.67 4.92
CA ALA A 4 -1.03 -0.24 5.18
C ALA A 4 -0.56 0.03 6.61
N ALA A 5 0.49 0.83 6.82
CA ALA A 5 1.04 1.00 8.15
C ALA A 5 0.07 1.70 9.11
N SER A 6 -0.77 2.59 8.61
CA SER A 6 -1.66 3.45 9.40
C SER A 6 -3.07 3.54 8.81
N LEU A 7 -4.00 4.16 9.56
CA LEU A 7 -5.35 4.43 9.09
C LEU A 7 -5.36 5.29 7.81
N GLY A 8 -4.51 6.32 7.74
CA GLY A 8 -4.45 7.20 6.56
C GLY A 8 -4.00 6.48 5.29
N GLU A 9 -3.09 5.50 5.41
CA GLU A 9 -2.68 4.65 4.29
C GLU A 9 -3.76 3.65 3.91
N PHE A 10 -4.44 3.07 4.92
CA PHE A 10 -5.58 2.21 4.67
C PHE A 10 -6.66 2.91 3.83
N GLU A 11 -7.02 4.15 4.15
CA GLU A 11 -8.04 4.89 3.39
C GLU A 11 -7.63 5.11 1.92
N GLN A 12 -6.34 5.14 1.63
CA GLN A 12 -5.83 5.17 0.24
C GLN A 12 -5.87 3.79 -0.43
N GLY A 13 -5.62 2.73 0.32
CA GLY A 13 -5.69 1.35 -0.18
C GLY A 13 -7.11 0.78 -0.24
N ARG A 14 -8.05 1.38 0.49
CA ARG A 14 -9.42 0.87 0.63
C ARG A 14 -10.15 0.71 -0.70
N PRO A 15 -10.14 1.66 -1.65
CA PRO A 15 -10.78 1.48 -2.95
C PRO A 15 -10.27 0.25 -3.70
N ILE A 16 -8.97 -0.03 -3.57
CA ILE A 16 -8.33 -1.20 -4.20
C ILE A 16 -8.84 -2.48 -3.56
N ILE A 17 -8.90 -2.55 -2.22
CA ILE A 17 -9.41 -3.71 -1.47
C ILE A 17 -10.86 -3.98 -1.86
N GLU A 18 -11.71 -2.95 -1.86
CA GLU A 18 -13.13 -3.06 -2.22
C GLU A 18 -13.32 -3.52 -3.67
N ARG A 19 -12.48 -3.02 -4.58
CA ARG A 19 -12.47 -3.44 -5.98
C ARG A 19 -12.07 -4.91 -6.12
N PHE A 20 -10.98 -5.34 -5.46
CA PHE A 20 -10.56 -6.74 -5.45
C PHE A 20 -11.63 -7.67 -4.86
N ARG A 21 -12.27 -7.27 -3.77
CA ARG A 21 -13.34 -8.07 -3.14
C ARG A 21 -14.52 -8.26 -4.09
N ARG A 22 -14.88 -7.24 -4.86
CA ARG A 22 -15.97 -7.29 -5.81
C ARG A 22 -15.63 -8.12 -7.05
N ASP A 23 -14.46 -7.85 -7.64
CA ASP A 23 -14.11 -8.39 -8.96
C ASP A 23 -13.47 -9.79 -8.86
N TYR A 24 -12.91 -10.14 -7.69
CA TYR A 24 -12.20 -11.41 -7.46
C TYR A 24 -12.63 -12.06 -6.12
N PRO A 25 -13.92 -12.40 -5.94
CA PRO A 25 -14.45 -12.90 -4.66
C PRO A 25 -13.87 -14.25 -4.24
N GLN A 26 -13.25 -15.00 -5.15
CA GLN A 26 -12.60 -16.28 -4.89
C GLN A 26 -11.30 -16.15 -4.07
N TYR A 27 -10.68 -14.97 -4.03
CA TYR A 27 -9.46 -14.74 -3.27
C TYR A 27 -9.75 -14.27 -1.85
N LYS A 28 -8.92 -14.75 -0.92
CA LYS A 28 -8.90 -14.24 0.45
C LYS A 28 -8.02 -13.02 0.54
N ILE A 29 -8.49 -12.02 1.29
CA ILE A 29 -7.77 -10.75 1.50
C ILE A 29 -7.24 -10.69 2.92
N LEU A 30 -5.92 -10.63 3.05
CA LEU A 30 -5.25 -10.31 4.30
C LEU A 30 -4.90 -8.83 4.29
N LEU A 31 -5.34 -8.11 5.31
CA LEU A 31 -4.97 -6.71 5.58
C LEU A 31 -4.07 -6.65 6.80
N THR A 32 -2.92 -6.01 6.67
CA THR A 32 -2.01 -5.82 7.80
C THR A 32 -1.76 -4.36 8.10
N PHE A 33 -1.64 -4.06 9.40
CA PHE A 33 -1.25 -2.75 9.91
C PHE A 33 0.05 -2.85 10.71
N PHE A 34 0.73 -1.73 10.86
CA PHE A 34 1.84 -1.60 11.80
C PHE A 34 1.44 -0.72 13.00
N SER A 35 0.75 0.37 12.74
CA SER A 35 0.29 1.30 13.77
C SER A 35 -1.05 0.88 14.39
N PRO A 36 -1.20 1.03 15.72
CA PRO A 36 -2.49 0.85 16.39
C PRO A 36 -3.61 1.72 15.79
N SER A 37 -3.29 2.91 15.29
CA SER A 37 -4.27 3.82 14.69
C SER A 37 -5.06 3.21 13.53
N GLY A 38 -4.41 2.34 12.74
CA GLY A 38 -5.08 1.61 11.68
C GLY A 38 -5.80 0.37 12.20
N TYR A 39 -5.09 -0.45 12.97
CA TYR A 39 -5.61 -1.73 13.44
C TYR A 39 -6.84 -1.58 14.34
N GLU A 40 -6.77 -0.76 15.40
CA GLU A 40 -7.87 -0.63 16.36
C GLU A 40 -9.16 -0.12 15.72
N VAL A 41 -9.05 0.75 14.73
CA VAL A 41 -10.20 1.29 14.00
C VAL A 41 -10.74 0.30 12.97
N ARG A 42 -9.89 -0.55 12.39
CA ARG A 42 -10.23 -1.40 11.23
C ARG A 42 -10.11 -2.91 11.46
N LYS A 43 -9.88 -3.37 12.70
CA LYS A 43 -9.76 -4.80 13.03
C LYS A 43 -10.96 -5.65 12.60
N ASN A 44 -12.16 -5.05 12.51
CA ASN A 44 -13.40 -5.71 12.08
C ASN A 44 -13.81 -5.25 10.65
N TYR A 45 -12.86 -4.83 9.81
CA TYR A 45 -13.17 -4.38 8.47
C TYR A 45 -13.67 -5.53 7.59
N ALA A 46 -14.95 -5.45 7.17
CA ALA A 46 -15.62 -6.50 6.40
C ALA A 46 -15.05 -6.74 4.99
N GLY A 47 -14.25 -5.80 4.46
CA GLY A 47 -13.60 -5.94 3.14
C GLY A 47 -12.40 -6.88 3.14
N ALA A 48 -11.90 -7.30 4.32
CA ALA A 48 -10.79 -8.25 4.45
C ALA A 48 -11.23 -9.50 5.22
N ASP A 49 -10.68 -10.66 4.89
CA ASP A 49 -10.96 -11.92 5.61
C ASP A 49 -10.17 -12.01 6.91
N ILE A 50 -8.98 -11.42 6.93
CA ILE A 50 -8.10 -11.37 8.10
C ILE A 50 -7.53 -9.96 8.21
N VAL A 51 -7.57 -9.41 9.42
CA VAL A 51 -6.90 -8.16 9.76
C VAL A 51 -5.97 -8.41 10.95
N CYS A 52 -4.69 -8.08 10.81
CA CYS A 52 -3.71 -8.28 11.88
C CYS A 52 -2.58 -7.26 11.83
N TYR A 53 -1.74 -7.25 12.87
CA TYR A 53 -0.49 -6.52 12.84
C TYR A 53 0.55 -7.23 11.97
N LEU A 54 1.36 -6.45 11.25
CA LEU A 54 2.56 -6.98 10.62
C LEU A 54 3.66 -7.10 11.70
N PRO A 55 4.24 -8.29 11.90
CA PRO A 55 5.35 -8.46 12.82
C PRO A 55 6.58 -7.62 12.40
N ILE A 56 7.36 -7.18 13.39
CA ILE A 56 8.59 -6.39 13.17
C ILE A 56 9.48 -7.02 12.09
N ASP A 57 10.08 -6.18 11.25
CA ASP A 57 10.87 -6.57 10.07
C ASP A 57 12.20 -7.22 10.45
N THR A 58 12.13 -8.49 10.79
CA THR A 58 13.28 -9.38 10.90
C THR A 58 13.16 -10.52 9.91
N ILE A 59 14.29 -11.07 9.48
CA ILE A 59 14.29 -12.19 8.52
C ILE A 59 13.50 -13.40 9.04
N GLY A 60 13.57 -13.67 10.34
CA GLY A 60 12.83 -14.74 11.00
C GLY A 60 11.32 -14.53 10.94
N ASN A 61 10.87 -13.31 11.27
CA ASN A 61 9.45 -12.94 11.23
C ASN A 61 8.93 -12.97 9.79
N ALA A 62 9.66 -12.36 8.84
CA ALA A 62 9.30 -12.34 7.43
C ALA A 62 9.11 -13.76 6.88
N ARG A 63 10.08 -14.66 7.16
CA ARG A 63 10.00 -16.06 6.71
C ARG A 63 8.83 -16.81 7.33
N ARG A 64 8.59 -16.66 8.65
CA ARG A 64 7.47 -17.32 9.36
C ARG A 64 6.12 -16.81 8.87
N PHE A 65 5.96 -15.49 8.80
CA PHE A 65 4.74 -14.84 8.33
C PHE A 65 4.39 -15.28 6.90
N LEU A 66 5.33 -15.15 5.97
CA LEU A 66 5.09 -15.51 4.58
C LEU A 66 4.93 -17.03 4.34
N ARG A 67 5.45 -17.88 5.25
CA ARG A 67 5.17 -19.32 5.24
C ARG A 67 3.72 -19.61 5.65
N ALA A 68 3.20 -18.90 6.62
CA ALA A 68 1.82 -19.05 7.09
C ALA A 68 0.81 -18.47 6.08
N VAL A 69 1.05 -17.26 5.60
CA VAL A 69 0.12 -16.50 4.73
C VAL A 69 0.12 -17.01 3.29
N ARG A 70 1.30 -17.35 2.74
CA ARG A 70 1.49 -17.78 1.34
C ARG A 70 0.74 -16.92 0.33
N PRO A 71 0.99 -15.59 0.31
CA PRO A 71 0.25 -14.70 -0.57
C PRO A 71 0.57 -14.99 -2.03
N VAL A 72 -0.44 -14.92 -2.89
CA VAL A 72 -0.26 -14.99 -4.36
C VAL A 72 0.15 -13.65 -4.94
N MET A 73 -0.08 -12.56 -4.19
CA MET A 73 0.26 -11.19 -4.54
C MET A 73 0.35 -10.35 -3.27
N ALA A 74 1.21 -9.33 -3.27
CA ALA A 74 1.31 -8.38 -2.18
C ALA A 74 1.22 -6.93 -2.70
N ILE A 75 0.50 -6.09 -1.97
CA ILE A 75 0.32 -4.66 -2.26
C ILE A 75 0.72 -3.88 -1.01
N PHE A 76 1.66 -2.96 -1.18
CA PHE A 76 2.13 -2.07 -0.13
C PHE A 76 1.69 -0.64 -0.45
N ILE A 77 1.03 0.00 0.51
CA ILE A 77 0.52 1.36 0.34
C ILE A 77 1.58 2.37 0.76
N LYS A 78 1.87 3.34 -0.08
CA LYS A 78 2.87 4.41 0.12
C LYS A 78 4.32 3.93 0.30
N TYR A 79 4.96 4.32 1.42
CA TYR A 79 6.42 4.26 1.64
C TYR A 79 6.85 3.04 2.47
N GLU A 80 6.11 2.00 2.44
CA GLU A 80 6.33 0.83 3.29
C GLU A 80 7.42 -0.09 2.70
N PHE A 81 8.69 0.22 3.03
CA PHE A 81 9.85 -0.51 2.52
C PHE A 81 10.43 -1.46 3.57
N TRP A 82 9.69 -2.48 3.91
CA TRP A 82 10.02 -3.54 4.88
C TRP A 82 11.01 -4.52 4.27
N SER A 83 12.30 -4.22 4.37
CA SER A 83 13.38 -4.85 3.60
C SER A 83 13.36 -6.38 3.63
N ASN A 84 13.23 -7.00 4.82
CA ASN A 84 13.22 -8.45 4.93
C ASN A 84 11.99 -9.07 4.27
N TYR A 85 10.80 -8.50 4.47
CA TYR A 85 9.58 -8.95 3.81
C TYR A 85 9.69 -8.84 2.30
N LEU A 86 10.16 -7.71 1.79
CA LEU A 86 10.28 -7.45 0.35
C LEU A 86 11.27 -8.43 -0.30
N HIS A 87 12.43 -8.69 0.31
CA HIS A 87 13.40 -9.65 -0.21
C HIS A 87 12.87 -11.09 -0.19
N VAL A 88 12.15 -11.50 0.88
CA VAL A 88 11.55 -12.85 0.93
C VAL A 88 10.42 -13.00 -0.08
N LEU A 89 9.59 -11.96 -0.31
CA LEU A 89 8.58 -11.96 -1.37
C LEU A 89 9.23 -12.13 -2.74
N LYS A 90 10.26 -11.33 -3.04
CA LYS A 90 11.02 -11.43 -4.30
C LYS A 90 11.62 -12.83 -4.49
N HIS A 91 12.27 -13.37 -3.47
CA HIS A 91 12.87 -14.71 -3.53
C HIS A 91 11.83 -15.80 -3.78
N ARG A 92 10.59 -15.60 -3.34
CA ARG A 92 9.46 -16.52 -3.58
C ARG A 92 8.70 -16.24 -4.87
N HIS A 93 9.18 -15.33 -5.68
CA HIS A 93 8.52 -14.91 -6.93
C HIS A 93 7.06 -14.44 -6.74
N VAL A 94 6.75 -13.88 -5.57
CA VAL A 94 5.43 -13.29 -5.30
C VAL A 94 5.38 -11.89 -5.90
N PRO A 95 4.45 -11.59 -6.82
CA PRO A 95 4.27 -10.26 -7.37
C PRO A 95 4.02 -9.25 -6.26
N LEU A 96 4.79 -8.17 -6.28
CA LEU A 96 4.78 -7.12 -5.25
C LEU A 96 4.56 -5.75 -5.90
N TYR A 97 3.54 -5.05 -5.44
CA TYR A 97 3.14 -3.75 -5.96
C TYR A 97 3.24 -2.68 -4.89
N SER A 98 3.77 -1.53 -5.26
CA SER A 98 3.69 -0.31 -4.45
C SER A 98 2.62 0.60 -5.03
N VAL A 99 1.70 1.08 -4.21
CA VAL A 99 0.57 1.89 -4.66
C VAL A 99 0.50 3.20 -3.90
N SER A 100 0.13 4.26 -4.63
CA SER A 100 0.01 5.63 -4.11
C SER A 100 1.31 6.16 -3.49
N SER A 101 2.46 5.70 -4.00
CA SER A 101 3.77 6.16 -3.55
C SER A 101 4.12 7.51 -4.15
N ILE A 102 4.84 8.31 -3.37
CA ILE A 102 5.43 9.58 -3.84
C ILE A 102 6.91 9.60 -3.46
N PHE A 103 7.76 9.85 -4.41
CA PHE A 103 9.20 9.95 -4.19
C PHE A 103 9.67 11.39 -4.26
N ARG A 104 10.69 11.71 -3.47
CA ARG A 104 11.28 13.05 -3.38
C ARG A 104 12.80 12.99 -3.53
N PRO A 105 13.44 13.98 -4.18
CA PRO A 105 14.89 13.97 -4.42
C PRO A 105 15.74 13.83 -3.16
N GLY A 106 15.21 14.32 -2.02
CA GLY A 106 15.89 14.27 -0.72
C GLY A 106 15.96 12.89 -0.07
N GLN A 107 15.20 11.90 -0.55
CA GLN A 107 15.17 10.57 0.04
C GLN A 107 16.47 9.81 -0.20
N VAL A 108 16.80 8.93 0.76
CA VAL A 108 18.06 8.16 0.78
C VAL A 108 18.31 7.37 -0.51
N PHE A 109 17.25 6.88 -1.15
CA PHE A 109 17.33 6.08 -2.38
C PHE A 109 18.04 6.79 -3.53
N PHE A 110 17.93 8.13 -3.59
CA PHE A 110 18.44 8.97 -4.67
C PHE A 110 19.78 9.65 -4.31
N ARG A 111 20.31 9.36 -3.12
CA ARG A 111 21.62 9.88 -2.68
C ARG A 111 22.72 8.89 -3.05
N TRP A 112 23.92 9.42 -3.35
CA TRP A 112 25.07 8.60 -3.73
C TRP A 112 25.41 7.51 -2.69
N TYR A 113 25.24 7.80 -1.39
CA TYR A 113 25.47 6.86 -0.29
C TYR A 113 24.30 5.87 -0.08
N GLY A 114 23.14 6.14 -0.66
CA GLY A 114 21.93 5.32 -0.52
C GLY A 114 21.76 4.22 -1.56
N ARG A 115 22.68 4.08 -2.51
CA ARG A 115 22.59 3.09 -3.60
C ARG A 115 22.40 1.65 -3.12
N GLY A 116 23.07 1.28 -2.00
CA GLY A 116 22.88 -0.05 -1.40
C GLY A 116 21.46 -0.25 -0.90
N TYR A 117 20.89 0.76 -0.27
CA TYR A 117 19.51 0.73 0.24
C TYR A 117 18.47 0.79 -0.89
N ALA A 118 18.78 1.49 -1.98
CA ALA A 118 17.89 1.55 -3.16
C ALA A 118 17.62 0.17 -3.79
N ARG A 119 18.48 -0.83 -3.53
CA ARG A 119 18.26 -2.22 -3.99
C ARG A 119 16.94 -2.82 -3.48
N VAL A 120 16.40 -2.35 -2.36
CA VAL A 120 15.12 -2.80 -1.84
C VAL A 120 13.97 -2.48 -2.80
N LEU A 121 14.08 -1.38 -3.55
CA LEU A 121 13.08 -0.97 -4.54
C LEU A 121 13.00 -1.96 -5.71
N ASN A 122 14.10 -2.64 -6.05
CA ASN A 122 14.11 -3.68 -7.07
C ASN A 122 13.32 -4.94 -6.67
N CYS A 123 12.80 -5.01 -5.45
CA CYS A 123 11.91 -6.10 -5.04
C CYS A 123 10.51 -5.96 -5.60
N PHE A 124 10.12 -4.75 -5.97
CA PHE A 124 8.78 -4.48 -6.52
C PHE A 124 8.67 -4.91 -7.98
N THR A 125 7.54 -5.50 -8.30
CA THR A 125 7.15 -5.84 -9.67
C THR A 125 6.73 -4.58 -10.42
N HIS A 126 6.03 -3.66 -9.74
CA HIS A 126 5.59 -2.40 -10.33
C HIS A 126 5.30 -1.34 -9.27
N PHE A 127 5.52 -0.07 -9.62
CA PHE A 127 5.18 1.10 -8.81
C PHE A 127 4.04 1.88 -9.46
N PHE A 128 2.98 2.11 -8.70
CA PHE A 128 1.92 3.05 -9.03
C PHE A 128 2.14 4.32 -8.22
N VAL A 129 2.70 5.34 -8.85
CA VAL A 129 3.12 6.58 -8.18
C VAL A 129 2.13 7.71 -8.41
N GLN A 130 2.19 8.73 -7.52
CA GLN A 130 1.24 9.83 -7.56
C GLN A 130 1.55 10.88 -8.63
N ASN A 131 2.81 11.05 -9.04
CA ASN A 131 3.23 12.12 -9.93
C ASN A 131 4.42 11.75 -10.83
N GLU A 132 4.63 12.56 -11.88
CA GLU A 132 5.71 12.38 -12.84
C GLU A 132 7.11 12.59 -12.24
N GLU A 133 7.24 13.40 -11.20
CA GLU A 133 8.51 13.58 -10.50
C GLU A 133 8.97 12.27 -9.86
N SER A 134 8.07 11.56 -9.17
CA SER A 134 8.35 10.24 -8.60
C SER A 134 8.77 9.23 -9.66
N LYS A 135 8.10 9.24 -10.81
CA LYS A 135 8.47 8.40 -11.95
C LYS A 135 9.88 8.71 -12.46
N ARG A 136 10.19 9.99 -12.69
CA ARG A 136 11.53 10.41 -13.13
C ARG A 136 12.62 10.00 -12.14
N LEU A 137 12.38 10.14 -10.83
CA LEU A 137 13.34 9.75 -9.80
C LEU A 137 13.61 8.24 -9.82
N LEU A 138 12.59 7.41 -9.96
CA LEU A 138 12.74 5.96 -10.07
C LEU A 138 13.47 5.54 -11.34
N HIS A 139 13.14 6.14 -12.49
CA HIS A 139 13.86 5.93 -13.74
C HIS A 139 15.35 6.32 -13.60
N GLY A 140 15.66 7.39 -12.87
CA GLY A 140 17.03 7.84 -12.62
C GLY A 140 17.92 6.84 -11.85
N ILE A 141 17.32 5.84 -11.20
CA ILE A 141 18.02 4.75 -10.52
C ILE A 141 17.79 3.39 -11.18
N GLY A 142 17.26 3.37 -12.42
CA GLY A 142 17.10 2.17 -13.24
C GLY A 142 15.85 1.34 -12.92
N ILE A 143 14.79 1.97 -12.38
CA ILE A 143 13.50 1.31 -12.15
C ILE A 143 12.49 1.82 -13.19
N ASP A 144 12.19 1.01 -14.19
CA ASP A 144 11.34 1.35 -15.33
C ASP A 144 9.87 0.88 -15.17
N CYS A 145 9.62 -0.07 -14.29
CA CYS A 145 8.27 -0.60 -13.99
C CYS A 145 7.47 0.40 -13.14
N VAL A 146 7.13 1.57 -13.71
CA VAL A 146 6.48 2.67 -13.02
C VAL A 146 5.34 3.25 -13.85
N SER A 147 4.16 3.41 -13.25
CA SER A 147 3.01 4.11 -13.83
C SER A 147 2.56 5.25 -12.91
N VAL A 148 2.20 6.39 -13.49
CA VAL A 148 1.59 7.49 -12.75
C VAL A 148 0.07 7.29 -12.74
N THR A 149 -0.50 7.18 -11.55
CA THR A 149 -1.93 6.93 -11.34
C THR A 149 -2.63 8.02 -10.52
N GLY A 150 -1.88 9.03 -10.06
CA GLY A 150 -2.42 10.07 -9.20
C GLY A 150 -2.54 9.63 -7.73
N ASP A 151 -3.24 10.45 -6.96
CA ASP A 151 -3.49 10.20 -5.53
C ASP A 151 -4.86 9.54 -5.35
N THR A 152 -4.88 8.31 -4.88
CA THR A 152 -6.10 7.53 -4.61
C THR A 152 -7.04 8.16 -3.57
N ARG A 153 -6.60 9.20 -2.85
CA ARG A 153 -7.49 9.99 -1.97
C ARG A 153 -8.57 10.71 -2.76
N PHE A 154 -8.30 11.15 -3.98
CA PHE A 154 -9.30 11.79 -4.84
C PHE A 154 -10.40 10.81 -5.22
N ASP A 155 -10.06 9.56 -5.52
CA ASP A 155 -11.05 8.52 -5.80
C ASP A 155 -11.98 8.32 -4.59
N ARG A 156 -11.42 8.36 -3.38
CA ARG A 156 -12.20 8.25 -2.15
C ARG A 156 -13.11 9.44 -1.93
N VAL A 157 -12.65 10.66 -2.19
CA VAL A 157 -13.48 11.87 -2.09
C VAL A 157 -14.64 11.81 -3.09
N LEU A 158 -14.39 11.37 -4.32
CA LEU A 158 -15.43 11.19 -5.33
C LEU A 158 -16.46 10.15 -4.89
N GLN A 159 -16.03 9.00 -4.39
CA GLN A 159 -16.92 7.97 -3.85
C GLN A 159 -17.78 8.50 -2.68
N ILE A 160 -17.20 9.26 -1.75
CA ILE A 160 -17.93 9.87 -0.64
C ILE A 160 -18.95 10.88 -1.18
N ARG A 161 -18.59 11.67 -2.17
CA ARG A 161 -19.51 12.64 -2.80
C ARG A 161 -20.66 11.93 -3.52
N GLU A 162 -20.39 10.86 -4.25
CA GLU A 162 -21.39 10.07 -4.95
C GLU A 162 -22.31 9.28 -4.00
N ALA A 163 -21.74 8.77 -2.89
CA ALA A 163 -22.50 8.12 -1.83
C ALA A 163 -23.15 9.11 -0.86
N GLY A 164 -22.94 10.42 -1.08
CA GLY A 164 -23.26 11.48 -0.16
C GLY A 164 -24.74 11.53 0.22
N LYS A 165 -25.04 11.02 1.40
CA LYS A 165 -26.27 11.32 2.11
C LYS A 165 -26.27 12.82 2.38
N ARG A 166 -27.31 13.53 1.89
CA ARG A 166 -27.61 14.89 2.35
C ARG A 166 -27.65 14.86 3.86
N LEU A 167 -26.82 15.69 4.50
CA LEU A 167 -26.82 15.85 5.95
C LEU A 167 -27.77 17.00 6.28
N PRO A 168 -28.98 16.74 6.83
CA PRO A 168 -29.97 17.79 7.11
C PRO A 168 -29.43 18.89 8.01
N ILE A 169 -28.50 18.56 8.91
CA ILE A 169 -27.80 19.51 9.78
C ILE A 169 -26.98 20.53 8.97
N VAL A 170 -26.33 20.13 7.89
CA VAL A 170 -25.53 21.04 7.06
C VAL A 170 -26.45 21.93 6.22
N GLU A 171 -27.58 21.41 5.74
CA GLU A 171 -28.57 22.19 4.99
C GLU A 171 -29.22 23.26 5.86
N SER A 172 -29.39 23.02 7.17
CA SER A 172 -29.91 24.03 8.10
C SER A 172 -28.92 25.16 8.48
N PHE A 173 -27.63 24.98 8.15
CA PHE A 173 -26.60 26.00 8.40
C PHE A 173 -26.24 26.83 7.16
N VAL A 174 -26.65 26.42 5.97
CA VAL A 174 -26.31 27.03 4.68
C VAL A 174 -27.54 27.70 4.03
N GLY A 175 -28.72 27.55 4.65
CA GLY A 175 -29.99 28.17 4.23
C GLY A 175 -30.23 29.57 4.83
#